data_00c69eb22245762069aa624460e09e91
#
_entry.id   00c69eb22245762069aa624460e09e91
#
_cell.length_a   1.000
_cell.length_b   1.000
_cell.length_c   1.000
_cell.angle_alpha   90.00
_cell.angle_beta   90.00
_cell.angle_gamma   90.00
#
_symmetry.space_group_name_H-M   'P 1'
#
loop_
_entity.id
_entity.type
_entity.pdbx_description
1 polymer ?
#
loop_
_entity_poly.entity_id
_entity_poly.type
_entity_poly.pdbx_seq_one_letter_code
_entity_poly.pdbx_strand_id
1 'polypeptide(L)'
;MPRCGTVALAGRPNVGKSTLLNALVGEHLAIVSPKPQSTRLPVVGLLTQDDAQFIFTDSPGLLEPEYQLHETMRAAALRVIDDAEVIAYLHPAAEAPAPPLVDVAKLGRPPRAPIITVYTKADLAAAPPPPGGIAVSALTGAGLKALIAALRLHLPESPFHYDPDELATQPTRFFAAEFVREAAFELLHEELPYSLACEIDEFREHPAPVYIRATVYVERDSQKGIVIGQGGRTIKALGTAARTKIATLIAQPVYLELHVKVLPKWRRHAPSLKRLGYAV
;
A
#
# COMPACT_ATOMS: atom_id res chain seq x y z
N MET A 1 -31.43 2.05 0.42
CA MET A 1 -30.60 3.22 0.71
C MET A 1 -29.18 2.93 0.26
N PRO A 2 -28.39 3.93 -0.12
CA PRO A 2 -26.99 3.71 -0.44
C PRO A 2 -26.21 3.17 0.76
N ARG A 3 -25.11 2.48 0.49
CA ARG A 3 -24.23 1.92 1.51
C ARG A 3 -22.84 2.51 1.34
N CYS A 4 -22.21 2.91 2.42
CA CYS A 4 -20.85 3.43 2.38
C CYS A 4 -20.12 3.05 3.66
N GLY A 5 -18.87 2.61 3.54
CA GLY A 5 -18.08 2.29 4.72
C GLY A 5 -16.65 1.86 4.41
N THR A 6 -15.87 1.78 5.49
CA THR A 6 -14.45 1.45 5.45
C THR A 6 -14.22 -0.06 5.46
N VAL A 7 -13.33 -0.51 4.58
CA VAL A 7 -12.91 -1.91 4.44
C VAL A 7 -11.42 -2.01 4.70
N ALA A 8 -11.03 -2.62 5.83
CA ALA A 8 -9.63 -2.89 6.11
C ALA A 8 -9.13 -4.09 5.29
N LEU A 9 -8.07 -3.91 4.52
CA LEU A 9 -7.31 -5.02 3.95
C LEU A 9 -6.21 -5.43 4.92
N ALA A 10 -6.44 -6.51 5.67
CA ALA A 10 -5.56 -6.97 6.74
C ALA A 10 -4.90 -8.31 6.41
N GLY A 11 -3.67 -8.54 6.89
CA GLY A 11 -2.96 -9.80 6.69
C GLY A 11 -1.44 -9.63 6.79
N ARG A 12 -0.73 -10.74 6.74
CA ARG A 12 0.75 -10.77 6.77
C ARG A 12 1.35 -9.98 5.60
N PRO A 13 2.65 -9.63 5.65
CA PRO A 13 3.34 -9.11 4.46
C PRO A 13 3.23 -10.08 3.28
N ASN A 14 3.19 -9.55 2.05
CA ASN A 14 3.16 -10.31 0.78
C ASN A 14 1.95 -11.23 0.54
N VAL A 15 0.88 -11.11 1.32
CA VAL A 15 -0.37 -11.84 1.05
C VAL A 15 -1.18 -11.26 -0.11
N GLY A 16 -0.77 -10.13 -0.70
CA GLY A 16 -1.42 -9.53 -1.87
C GLY A 16 -2.41 -8.41 -1.56
N LYS A 17 -2.30 -7.73 -0.40
CA LYS A 17 -3.18 -6.61 -0.03
C LYS A 17 -3.16 -5.47 -1.04
N SER A 18 -1.97 -4.92 -1.34
CA SER A 18 -1.77 -3.83 -2.30
C SER A 18 -2.20 -4.22 -3.72
N THR A 19 -1.90 -5.46 -4.13
CA THR A 19 -2.34 -5.98 -5.43
C THR A 19 -3.87 -6.07 -5.50
N LEU A 20 -4.51 -6.51 -4.40
CA LEU A 20 -5.97 -6.59 -4.33
C LEU A 20 -6.59 -5.17 -4.34
N LEU A 21 -6.03 -4.22 -3.58
CA LEU A 21 -6.48 -2.82 -3.62
C LEU A 21 -6.49 -2.29 -5.04
N ASN A 22 -5.35 -2.38 -5.75
CA ASN A 22 -5.21 -1.90 -7.12
C ASN A 22 -6.21 -2.57 -8.07
N ALA A 23 -6.42 -3.89 -7.92
CA ALA A 23 -7.39 -4.64 -8.74
C ALA A 23 -8.85 -4.27 -8.45
N LEU A 24 -9.20 -3.94 -7.20
CA LEU A 24 -10.55 -3.53 -6.82
C LEU A 24 -10.87 -2.11 -7.30
N VAL A 25 -9.92 -1.19 -7.18
CA VAL A 25 -10.08 0.21 -7.60
C VAL A 25 -9.94 0.35 -9.12
N GLY A 26 -9.17 -0.54 -9.76
CA GLY A 26 -8.86 -0.46 -11.19
C GLY A 26 -7.73 0.50 -11.54
N GLU A 27 -7.00 1.01 -10.53
CA GLU A 27 -5.89 1.96 -10.71
C GLU A 27 -4.69 1.54 -9.85
N HIS A 28 -3.48 1.88 -10.31
CA HIS A 28 -2.23 1.59 -9.59
C HIS A 28 -1.98 2.65 -8.51
N LEU A 29 -2.49 2.43 -7.31
CA LEU A 29 -2.35 3.34 -6.16
C LEU A 29 -1.28 2.86 -5.18
N ALA A 30 -1.29 1.57 -4.84
CA ALA A 30 -0.40 1.00 -3.83
C ALA A 30 0.78 0.27 -4.48
N ILE A 31 1.95 0.34 -3.84
CA ILE A 31 3.18 -0.34 -4.27
C ILE A 31 2.95 -1.85 -4.34
N VAL A 32 3.25 -2.45 -5.49
CA VAL A 32 3.25 -3.90 -5.67
C VAL A 32 4.68 -4.39 -5.80
N SER A 33 5.11 -5.26 -4.89
CA SER A 33 6.46 -5.82 -4.89
C SER A 33 6.46 -7.25 -4.35
N PRO A 34 7.28 -8.15 -4.91
CA PRO A 34 7.53 -9.46 -4.30
C PRO A 34 8.30 -9.34 -2.98
N LYS A 35 8.98 -8.22 -2.74
CA LYS A 35 9.70 -7.94 -1.50
C LYS A 35 8.72 -7.52 -0.41
N PRO A 36 8.85 -8.05 0.82
CA PRO A 36 7.94 -7.69 1.92
C PRO A 36 8.09 -6.23 2.36
N GLN A 37 7.13 -5.72 3.13
CA GLN A 37 7.19 -4.41 3.76
C GLN A 37 7.24 -3.21 2.78
N SER A 38 6.69 -3.37 1.58
CA SER A 38 6.57 -2.26 0.62
C SER A 38 5.60 -1.18 1.11
N THR A 39 4.43 -1.56 1.62
CA THR A 39 3.46 -0.64 2.23
C THR A 39 3.92 -0.24 3.62
N ARG A 40 4.19 1.04 3.85
CA ARG A 40 4.60 1.60 5.15
C ARG A 40 3.55 2.50 5.78
N LEU A 41 2.77 3.16 4.95
CA LEU A 41 1.62 3.99 5.34
C LEU A 41 0.36 3.37 4.75
N PRO A 42 -0.79 3.49 5.42
CA PRO A 42 -2.06 3.07 4.85
C PRO A 42 -2.34 3.80 3.54
N VAL A 43 -2.78 3.07 2.52
CA VAL A 43 -3.23 3.62 1.24
C VAL A 43 -4.72 3.43 1.13
N VAL A 44 -5.46 4.51 0.87
CA VAL A 44 -6.91 4.48 0.72
C VAL A 44 -7.27 4.48 -0.76
N GLY A 45 -8.01 3.47 -1.18
CA GLY A 45 -8.60 3.42 -2.51
C GLY A 45 -10.12 3.42 -2.42
N LEU A 46 -10.77 4.13 -3.32
CA LEU A 46 -12.21 4.30 -3.38
C LEU A 46 -12.78 3.50 -4.54
N LEU A 47 -13.87 2.79 -4.28
CA LEU A 47 -14.66 2.13 -5.31
C LEU A 47 -16.13 2.48 -5.09
N THR A 48 -16.71 3.18 -6.04
CA THR A 48 -18.16 3.40 -6.07
C THR A 48 -18.77 2.51 -7.16
N GLN A 49 -19.68 1.65 -6.76
CA GLN A 49 -20.37 0.75 -7.68
C GLN A 49 -21.84 0.66 -7.28
N ASP A 50 -22.73 0.91 -8.23
CA ASP A 50 -24.19 0.90 -8.03
C ASP A 50 -24.60 1.85 -6.88
N ASP A 51 -25.16 1.28 -5.82
CA ASP A 51 -25.61 1.97 -4.62
C ASP A 51 -24.65 1.80 -3.43
N ALA A 52 -23.38 1.38 -3.67
CA ALA A 52 -22.39 1.17 -2.63
C ALA A 52 -21.07 1.89 -2.92
N GLN A 53 -20.49 2.49 -1.89
CA GLN A 53 -19.15 3.06 -1.91
C GLN A 53 -18.27 2.34 -0.87
N PHE A 54 -17.18 1.76 -1.35
CA PHE A 54 -16.20 1.05 -0.54
C PHE A 54 -14.96 1.94 -0.34
N ILE A 55 -14.58 2.17 0.90
CA ILE A 55 -13.36 2.90 1.28
C ILE A 55 -12.33 1.86 1.70
N PHE A 56 -11.63 1.29 0.72
CA PHE A 56 -10.61 0.28 0.99
C PHE A 56 -9.36 0.90 1.58
N THR A 57 -8.84 0.34 2.66
CA THR A 57 -7.57 0.76 3.24
C THR A 57 -6.57 -0.38 3.19
N ASP A 58 -5.56 -0.27 2.30
CA ASP A 58 -4.39 -1.15 2.32
C ASP A 58 -3.49 -0.77 3.48
N SER A 59 -3.34 -1.67 4.43
CA SER A 59 -2.52 -1.45 5.63
C SER A 59 -1.14 -2.08 5.48
N PRO A 60 -0.12 -1.57 6.20
CA PRO A 60 1.13 -2.31 6.37
C PRO A 60 0.85 -3.74 6.81
N GLY A 61 1.68 -4.68 6.37
CA GLY A 61 1.54 -6.08 6.77
C GLY A 61 1.69 -6.27 8.28
N LEU A 62 0.91 -7.20 8.85
CA LEU A 62 1.03 -7.61 10.24
C LEU A 62 2.36 -8.34 10.44
N LEU A 63 3.32 -7.65 11.01
CA LEU A 63 4.70 -8.09 11.24
C LEU A 63 5.10 -7.93 12.70
N GLU A 64 6.15 -8.66 13.10
CA GLU A 64 6.79 -8.44 14.39
C GLU A 64 7.75 -7.24 14.29
N PRO A 65 7.63 -6.25 15.17
CA PRO A 65 8.50 -5.09 15.15
C PRO A 65 9.94 -5.42 15.56
N GLU A 66 10.91 -4.99 14.78
CA GLU A 66 12.35 -5.09 15.09
C GLU A 66 12.99 -3.74 15.40
N TYR A 67 12.35 -2.66 14.95
CA TYR A 67 12.79 -1.28 15.15
C TYR A 67 11.60 -0.32 14.99
N GLN A 68 11.80 0.94 15.30
CA GLN A 68 10.75 1.93 15.48
C GLN A 68 9.83 2.14 14.27
N LEU A 69 10.35 2.10 13.04
CA LEU A 69 9.50 2.14 11.84
C LEU A 69 8.54 0.94 11.80
N HIS A 70 8.97 -0.27 12.19
CA HIS A 70 8.10 -1.45 12.26
C HIS A 70 7.02 -1.29 13.34
N GLU A 71 7.35 -0.67 14.49
CA GLU A 71 6.35 -0.35 15.52
C GLU A 71 5.28 0.60 14.97
N THR A 72 5.70 1.64 14.26
CA THR A 72 4.80 2.59 13.60
C THR A 72 3.91 1.91 12.55
N MET A 73 4.49 1.07 11.70
CA MET A 73 3.75 0.30 10.68
C MET A 73 2.73 -0.64 11.33
N ARG A 74 3.13 -1.35 12.40
CA ARG A 74 2.23 -2.23 13.14
C ARG A 74 1.08 -1.44 13.79
N ALA A 75 1.38 -0.32 14.44
CA ALA A 75 0.37 0.55 15.04
C ALA A 75 -0.63 1.06 13.98
N ALA A 76 -0.16 1.45 12.81
CA ALA A 76 -1.02 1.86 11.69
C ALA A 76 -1.92 0.71 11.21
N ALA A 77 -1.38 -0.51 11.06
CA ALA A 77 -2.16 -1.68 10.66
C ALA A 77 -3.25 -2.04 11.68
N LEU A 78 -2.93 -1.96 12.99
CA LEU A 78 -3.90 -2.24 14.06
C LEU A 78 -4.99 -1.18 14.11
N ARG A 79 -4.65 0.09 13.90
CA ARG A 79 -5.64 1.18 13.82
C ARG A 79 -6.61 0.98 12.66
N VAL A 80 -6.09 0.63 11.47
CA VAL A 80 -6.94 0.32 10.29
C VAL A 80 -7.92 -0.81 10.58
N ILE A 81 -7.51 -1.83 11.33
CA ILE A 81 -8.38 -2.94 11.75
C ILE A 81 -9.45 -2.46 12.76
N ASP A 82 -9.07 -1.59 13.71
CA ASP A 82 -9.98 -1.12 14.78
C ASP A 82 -11.03 -0.12 14.26
N ASP A 83 -10.68 0.68 13.25
CA ASP A 83 -11.52 1.73 12.65
C ASP A 83 -12.44 1.21 11.52
N ALA A 84 -12.29 -0.05 11.09
CA ALA A 84 -13.04 -0.59 9.95
C ALA A 84 -14.47 -0.99 10.29
N GLU A 85 -15.41 -0.82 9.34
CA GLU A 85 -16.76 -1.40 9.39
C GLU A 85 -16.76 -2.87 8.98
N VAL A 86 -15.83 -3.28 8.10
CA VAL A 86 -15.62 -4.69 7.73
C VAL A 86 -14.14 -4.95 7.47
N ILE A 87 -13.68 -6.14 7.83
CA ILE A 87 -12.28 -6.56 7.65
C ILE A 87 -12.23 -7.64 6.58
N ALA A 88 -11.56 -7.35 5.47
CA ALA A 88 -11.11 -8.38 4.54
C ALA A 88 -9.77 -8.93 5.05
N TYR A 89 -9.79 -10.12 5.63
CA TYR A 89 -8.59 -10.78 6.15
C TYR A 89 -7.98 -11.67 5.07
N LEU A 90 -6.83 -11.25 4.55
CA LEU A 90 -6.15 -11.89 3.43
C LEU A 90 -5.16 -12.96 3.89
N HIS A 91 -5.26 -14.12 3.24
CA HIS A 91 -4.35 -15.24 3.42
C HIS A 91 -4.10 -15.93 2.07
N PRO A 92 -2.86 -16.40 1.75
CA PRO A 92 -2.61 -17.09 0.48
C PRO A 92 -3.44 -18.36 0.37
N ALA A 93 -4.12 -18.60 -0.75
CA ALA A 93 -4.95 -19.79 -0.96
C ALA A 93 -4.14 -21.10 -0.87
N ALA A 94 -2.88 -21.07 -1.29
CA ALA A 94 -1.98 -22.23 -1.21
C ALA A 94 -1.58 -22.62 0.24
N GLU A 95 -1.81 -21.71 1.21
CA GLU A 95 -1.48 -21.90 2.63
C GLU A 95 -2.75 -22.12 3.50
N ALA A 96 -3.89 -22.34 2.86
CA ALA A 96 -5.16 -22.57 3.57
C ALA A 96 -5.11 -23.85 4.45
N PRO A 97 -5.82 -23.86 5.62
CA PRO A 97 -6.71 -22.83 6.14
C PRO A 97 -5.99 -21.64 6.78
N ALA A 98 -6.63 -20.47 6.75
CA ALA A 98 -6.12 -19.29 7.40
C ALA A 98 -6.16 -19.42 8.93
N PRO A 99 -5.07 -19.07 9.65
CA PRO A 99 -5.11 -18.97 11.11
C PRO A 99 -6.02 -17.79 11.52
N PRO A 100 -6.57 -17.79 12.76
CA PRO A 100 -7.38 -16.67 13.22
C PRO A 100 -6.67 -15.33 13.14
N LEU A 101 -7.36 -14.27 12.66
CA LEU A 101 -6.78 -12.92 12.59
C LEU A 101 -6.29 -12.42 13.96
N VAL A 102 -7.01 -12.78 15.03
CA VAL A 102 -6.64 -12.42 16.42
C VAL A 102 -5.24 -12.89 16.77
N ASP A 103 -4.89 -14.12 16.37
CA ASP A 103 -3.58 -14.71 16.63
C ASP A 103 -2.49 -14.07 15.77
N VAL A 104 -2.78 -13.86 14.47
CA VAL A 104 -1.83 -13.26 13.52
C VAL A 104 -1.53 -11.80 13.88
N ALA A 105 -2.55 -11.05 14.27
CA ALA A 105 -2.40 -9.65 14.66
C ALA A 105 -2.01 -9.49 16.14
N LYS A 106 -2.03 -10.57 16.92
CA LYS A 106 -1.81 -10.56 18.40
C LYS A 106 -2.71 -9.56 19.09
N LEU A 107 -4.02 -9.63 18.78
CA LEU A 107 -5.01 -8.75 19.37
C LEU A 107 -5.38 -9.25 20.78
N GLY A 108 -5.53 -8.33 21.72
CA GLY A 108 -6.00 -8.67 23.07
C GLY A 108 -7.48 -9.05 23.14
N ARG A 109 -8.24 -8.73 22.08
CA ARG A 109 -9.67 -9.06 21.91
C ARG A 109 -9.99 -9.18 20.41
N PRO A 110 -11.06 -9.91 20.04
CA PRO A 110 -11.57 -9.91 18.67
C PRO A 110 -11.96 -8.49 18.20
N PRO A 111 -11.75 -8.16 16.92
CA PRO A 111 -12.27 -6.93 16.33
C PRO A 111 -13.78 -6.83 16.46
N ARG A 112 -14.34 -5.62 16.49
CA ARG A 112 -15.78 -5.39 16.46
C ARG A 112 -16.39 -5.63 15.09
N ALA A 113 -15.63 -5.26 14.06
CA ALA A 113 -16.04 -5.41 12.68
C ALA A 113 -16.10 -6.89 12.26
N PRO A 114 -17.06 -7.28 11.43
CA PRO A 114 -17.12 -8.62 10.84
C PRO A 114 -15.85 -8.88 10.01
N ILE A 115 -15.37 -10.14 10.07
CA ILE A 115 -14.18 -10.57 9.36
C ILE A 115 -14.61 -11.48 8.20
N ILE A 116 -14.22 -11.12 6.99
CA ILE A 116 -14.34 -11.96 5.79
C ILE A 116 -12.97 -12.51 5.46
N THR A 117 -12.79 -13.82 5.52
CA THR A 117 -11.56 -14.47 5.12
C THR A 117 -11.46 -14.48 3.60
N VAL A 118 -10.36 -13.92 3.08
CA VAL A 118 -10.09 -13.80 1.64
C VAL A 118 -8.86 -14.61 1.30
N TYR A 119 -9.03 -15.68 0.56
CA TYR A 119 -7.94 -16.52 0.07
C TYR A 119 -7.39 -15.95 -1.24
N THR A 120 -6.26 -15.29 -1.14
CA THR A 120 -5.61 -14.60 -2.26
C THR A 120 -4.73 -15.53 -3.10
N LYS A 121 -4.31 -15.06 -4.29
CA LYS A 121 -3.47 -15.82 -5.23
C LYS A 121 -4.10 -17.18 -5.57
N ALA A 122 -5.43 -17.21 -5.74
CA ALA A 122 -6.14 -18.43 -6.03
C ALA A 122 -5.73 -19.10 -7.35
N ASP A 123 -5.14 -18.32 -8.26
CA ASP A 123 -4.52 -18.78 -9.51
C ASP A 123 -3.28 -19.67 -9.30
N LEU A 124 -2.65 -19.60 -8.13
CA LEU A 124 -1.47 -20.41 -7.76
C LEU A 124 -1.81 -21.61 -6.86
N ALA A 125 -3.07 -21.73 -6.42
CA ALA A 125 -3.48 -22.82 -5.52
C ALA A 125 -3.78 -24.11 -6.29
N ALA A 126 -3.26 -25.22 -5.82
CA ALA A 126 -3.51 -26.55 -6.41
C ALA A 126 -4.94 -27.08 -6.17
N ALA A 127 -5.61 -26.56 -5.15
CA ALA A 127 -6.98 -26.94 -4.78
C ALA A 127 -7.75 -25.71 -4.28
N PRO A 128 -9.09 -25.71 -4.36
CA PRO A 128 -9.90 -24.64 -3.80
C PRO A 128 -9.73 -24.56 -2.27
N PRO A 129 -9.77 -23.36 -1.68
CA PRO A 129 -9.69 -23.21 -0.24
C PRO A 129 -10.94 -23.81 0.45
N PRO A 130 -10.84 -24.07 1.76
CA PRO A 130 -11.97 -24.61 2.52
C PRO A 130 -13.18 -23.66 2.50
N PRO A 131 -14.41 -24.20 2.72
CA PRO A 131 -15.61 -23.38 2.81
C PRO A 131 -15.52 -22.35 3.95
N GLY A 132 -16.21 -21.21 3.78
CA GLY A 132 -16.24 -20.11 4.74
C GLY A 132 -15.30 -18.95 4.41
N GLY A 133 -14.53 -19.03 3.31
CA GLY A 133 -13.75 -17.93 2.78
C GLY A 133 -13.99 -17.72 1.30
N ILE A 134 -13.54 -16.59 0.79
CA ILE A 134 -13.69 -16.20 -0.63
C ILE A 134 -12.32 -16.30 -1.32
N ALA A 135 -12.25 -17.16 -2.35
CA ALA A 135 -11.05 -17.26 -3.18
C ALA A 135 -11.00 -16.14 -4.20
N VAL A 136 -9.84 -15.44 -4.28
CA VAL A 136 -9.64 -14.36 -5.23
C VAL A 136 -8.27 -14.44 -5.90
N SER A 137 -8.22 -14.04 -7.16
CA SER A 137 -6.99 -13.71 -7.86
C SER A 137 -7.07 -12.26 -8.33
N ALA A 138 -6.30 -11.38 -7.72
CA ALA A 138 -6.19 -10.00 -8.16
C ALA A 138 -5.56 -9.88 -9.56
N LEU A 139 -4.76 -10.86 -9.96
CA LEU A 139 -4.11 -10.88 -11.27
C LEU A 139 -5.10 -11.21 -12.40
N THR A 140 -5.99 -12.17 -12.19
CA THR A 140 -6.95 -12.64 -13.21
C THR A 140 -8.33 -12.02 -13.06
N GLY A 141 -8.61 -11.33 -11.94
CA GLY A 141 -9.92 -10.79 -11.60
C GLY A 141 -10.90 -11.83 -11.03
N ALA A 142 -10.49 -13.11 -10.97
CA ALA A 142 -11.37 -14.17 -10.45
C ALA A 142 -11.74 -13.91 -8.99
N GLY A 143 -13.02 -14.10 -8.66
CA GLY A 143 -13.55 -13.95 -7.30
C GLY A 143 -13.78 -12.51 -6.81
N LEU A 144 -13.31 -11.47 -7.52
CA LEU A 144 -13.46 -10.07 -7.08
C LEU A 144 -14.92 -9.65 -6.95
N LYS A 145 -15.79 -10.06 -7.91
CA LYS A 145 -17.24 -9.77 -7.84
C LYS A 145 -17.90 -10.41 -6.61
N ALA A 146 -17.53 -11.64 -6.29
CA ALA A 146 -18.03 -12.34 -5.11
C ALA A 146 -17.56 -11.65 -3.82
N LEU A 147 -16.30 -11.20 -3.78
CA LEU A 147 -15.76 -10.44 -2.65
C LEU A 147 -16.52 -9.12 -2.45
N ILE A 148 -16.70 -8.32 -3.50
CA ILE A 148 -17.44 -7.06 -3.44
C ILE A 148 -18.88 -7.31 -2.94
N ALA A 149 -19.57 -8.33 -3.47
CA ALA A 149 -20.93 -8.67 -3.03
C ALA A 149 -20.98 -9.03 -1.55
N ALA A 150 -20.01 -9.80 -1.05
CA ALA A 150 -19.94 -10.18 0.36
C ALA A 150 -19.64 -8.98 1.27
N LEU A 151 -18.67 -8.12 0.88
CA LEU A 151 -18.33 -6.90 1.63
C LEU A 151 -19.52 -5.94 1.72
N ARG A 152 -20.26 -5.77 0.61
CA ARG A 152 -21.45 -4.90 0.55
C ARG A 152 -22.50 -5.24 1.61
N LEU A 153 -22.68 -6.50 1.95
CA LEU A 153 -23.66 -6.92 2.96
C LEU A 153 -23.36 -6.37 4.36
N HIS A 154 -22.10 -6.06 4.63
CA HIS A 154 -21.62 -5.58 5.93
C HIS A 154 -21.42 -4.06 5.98
N LEU A 155 -21.52 -3.34 4.85
CA LEU A 155 -21.46 -1.88 4.86
C LEU A 155 -22.73 -1.30 5.50
N PRO A 156 -22.60 -0.26 6.34
CA PRO A 156 -23.73 0.45 6.90
C PRO A 156 -24.53 1.21 5.82
N GLU A 157 -25.80 1.43 6.09
CA GLU A 157 -26.59 2.38 5.30
C GLU A 157 -26.11 3.81 5.60
N SER A 158 -25.51 4.44 4.60
CA SER A 158 -24.93 5.78 4.68
C SER A 158 -24.89 6.42 3.31
N PRO A 159 -25.01 7.75 3.20
CA PRO A 159 -24.66 8.46 1.99
C PRO A 159 -23.18 8.22 1.62
N PHE A 160 -22.84 8.39 0.36
CA PHE A 160 -21.45 8.37 -0.08
C PHE A 160 -20.64 9.46 0.62
N HIS A 161 -19.42 9.13 1.06
CA HIS A 161 -18.54 10.05 1.75
C HIS A 161 -17.65 10.85 0.79
N TYR A 162 -17.43 10.31 -0.41
CA TYR A 162 -16.56 10.87 -1.44
C TYR A 162 -17.30 10.97 -2.77
N ASP A 163 -16.78 11.81 -3.67
CA ASP A 163 -17.28 11.87 -5.03
C ASP A 163 -17.17 10.48 -5.69
N PRO A 164 -18.20 10.01 -6.40
CA PRO A 164 -18.17 8.71 -7.07
C PRO A 164 -17.00 8.49 -8.05
N ASP A 165 -16.48 9.58 -8.62
CA ASP A 165 -15.37 9.55 -9.57
C ASP A 165 -14.00 9.64 -8.88
N GLU A 166 -13.94 9.89 -7.58
CA GLU A 166 -12.70 9.84 -6.82
C GLU A 166 -12.20 8.40 -6.63
N LEU A 167 -10.89 8.18 -6.86
CA LEU A 167 -10.26 6.87 -6.73
C LEU A 167 -9.40 6.72 -5.48
N ALA A 168 -9.00 7.83 -4.83
CA ALA A 168 -8.15 7.84 -3.65
C ALA A 168 -8.30 9.13 -2.85
N THR A 169 -7.99 9.06 -1.55
CA THR A 169 -8.08 10.23 -0.66
C THR A 169 -6.73 10.93 -0.46
N GLN A 170 -5.62 10.27 -0.76
CA GLN A 170 -4.30 10.87 -0.62
C GLN A 170 -4.01 11.83 -1.79
N PRO A 171 -3.27 12.94 -1.53
CA PRO A 171 -2.87 13.86 -2.58
C PRO A 171 -1.88 13.21 -3.56
N THR A 172 -1.85 13.67 -4.80
CA THR A 172 -0.97 13.17 -5.88
C THR A 172 0.50 13.11 -5.47
N ARG A 173 0.96 14.09 -4.69
CA ARG A 173 2.34 14.12 -4.17
C ARG A 173 2.69 12.92 -3.28
N PHE A 174 1.72 12.33 -2.59
CA PHE A 174 1.92 11.10 -1.82
C PHE A 174 2.24 9.93 -2.76
N PHE A 175 1.44 9.74 -3.80
CA PHE A 175 1.67 8.68 -4.78
C PHE A 175 2.98 8.88 -5.54
N ALA A 176 3.38 10.12 -5.83
CA ALA A 176 4.67 10.40 -6.45
C ALA A 176 5.84 9.91 -5.58
N ALA A 177 5.79 10.12 -4.27
CA ALA A 177 6.80 9.59 -3.34
C ALA A 177 6.78 8.05 -3.29
N GLU A 178 5.59 7.45 -3.25
CA GLU A 178 5.43 6.00 -3.24
C GLU A 178 5.94 5.36 -4.55
N PHE A 179 5.72 5.97 -5.71
CA PHE A 179 6.26 5.46 -6.98
C PHE A 179 7.78 5.57 -7.10
N VAL A 180 8.39 6.59 -6.48
CA VAL A 180 9.86 6.63 -6.33
C VAL A 180 10.33 5.46 -5.45
N ARG A 181 9.62 5.16 -4.37
CA ARG A 181 9.92 4.00 -3.51
C ARG A 181 9.70 2.68 -4.24
N GLU A 182 8.63 2.55 -5.01
CA GLU A 182 8.35 1.35 -5.80
C GLU A 182 9.47 1.08 -6.82
N ALA A 183 9.90 2.11 -7.57
CA ALA A 183 11.04 2.00 -8.47
C ALA A 183 12.32 1.55 -7.75
N ALA A 184 12.52 1.99 -6.50
CA ALA A 184 13.63 1.52 -5.69
C ALA A 184 13.48 0.04 -5.29
N PHE A 185 12.26 -0.44 -4.99
CA PHE A 185 12.00 -1.85 -4.73
C PHE A 185 12.24 -2.73 -5.96
N GLU A 186 11.97 -2.22 -7.15
CA GLU A 186 12.21 -2.93 -8.42
C GLU A 186 13.70 -3.02 -8.77
N LEU A 187 14.43 -1.92 -8.64
CA LEU A 187 15.79 -1.75 -9.18
C LEU A 187 16.90 -2.02 -8.18
N LEU A 188 16.66 -1.85 -6.88
CA LEU A 188 17.65 -2.03 -5.83
C LEU A 188 17.50 -3.41 -5.19
N HIS A 189 18.59 -3.91 -4.62
CA HIS A 189 18.65 -5.26 -4.05
C HIS A 189 18.98 -5.22 -2.55
N GLU A 190 18.90 -6.38 -1.91
CA GLU A 190 19.21 -6.61 -0.52
C GLU A 190 18.45 -5.65 0.42
N GLU A 191 19.13 -4.99 1.34
CA GLU A 191 18.54 -4.11 2.34
C GLU A 191 18.27 -2.68 1.84
N LEU A 192 18.75 -2.29 0.66
CA LEU A 192 18.63 -0.92 0.16
C LEU A 192 17.19 -0.43 0.03
N PRO A 193 16.24 -1.18 -0.58
CA PRO A 193 14.85 -0.74 -0.68
C PRO A 193 14.21 -0.46 0.68
N TYR A 194 14.61 -1.22 1.70
CA TYR A 194 14.08 -1.08 3.06
C TYR A 194 14.66 0.13 3.80
N SER A 195 15.90 0.52 3.47
CA SER A 195 16.61 1.65 4.09
C SER A 195 16.33 2.99 3.41
N LEU A 196 15.56 2.97 2.31
CA LEU A 196 15.26 4.17 1.52
C LEU A 196 13.94 4.80 1.96
N ALA A 197 13.91 6.13 2.09
CA ALA A 197 12.70 6.94 2.19
C ALA A 197 12.69 7.97 1.08
N CYS A 198 11.52 8.47 0.71
CA CYS A 198 11.34 9.53 -0.27
C CYS A 198 10.48 10.66 0.31
N GLU A 199 10.92 11.88 0.12
CA GLU A 199 10.20 13.10 0.47
C GLU A 199 10.06 13.98 -0.77
N ILE A 200 8.87 14.48 -1.04
CA ILE A 200 8.64 15.43 -2.13
C ILE A 200 8.93 16.83 -1.61
N ASP A 201 10.03 17.41 -2.08
CA ASP A 201 10.45 18.77 -1.71
C ASP A 201 9.58 19.83 -2.41
N GLU A 202 9.26 19.60 -3.70
CA GLU A 202 8.52 20.53 -4.53
C GLU A 202 7.60 19.77 -5.49
N PHE A 203 6.37 20.26 -5.65
CA PHE A 203 5.38 19.71 -6.57
C PHE A 203 4.62 20.88 -7.21
N ARG A 204 4.84 21.12 -8.51
CA ARG A 204 4.21 22.19 -9.29
C ARG A 204 3.45 21.59 -10.46
N GLU A 205 2.14 21.77 -10.44
CA GLU A 205 1.26 21.23 -11.49
C GLU A 205 1.29 22.07 -12.76
N HIS A 206 1.49 23.38 -12.64
CA HIS A 206 1.48 24.32 -13.76
C HIS A 206 2.71 25.23 -13.76
N PRO A 207 3.25 25.61 -14.95
CA PRO A 207 2.88 25.11 -16.28
C PRO A 207 3.36 23.68 -16.52
N ALA A 208 2.77 22.99 -17.49
CA ALA A 208 3.24 21.67 -17.91
C ALA A 208 4.68 21.74 -18.48
N PRO A 209 5.52 20.70 -18.28
CA PRO A 209 5.25 19.45 -17.57
C PRO A 209 5.12 19.68 -16.06
N VAL A 210 4.37 18.79 -15.37
CA VAL A 210 4.36 18.78 -13.90
C VAL A 210 5.78 18.62 -13.38
N TYR A 211 6.25 19.58 -12.58
CA TYR A 211 7.59 19.55 -12.02
C TYR A 211 7.58 18.97 -10.62
N ILE A 212 8.39 17.94 -10.41
CA ILE A 212 8.52 17.27 -9.12
C ILE A 212 10.00 17.19 -8.75
N ARG A 213 10.36 17.73 -7.56
CA ARG A 213 11.65 17.52 -6.96
C ARG A 213 11.50 16.70 -5.69
N ALA A 214 12.26 15.61 -5.61
CA ALA A 214 12.20 14.69 -4.50
C ALA A 214 13.59 14.35 -3.95
N THR A 215 13.67 14.21 -2.63
CA THR A 215 14.85 13.73 -1.94
C THR A 215 14.66 12.27 -1.52
N VAL A 216 15.56 11.43 -1.99
CA VAL A 216 15.70 10.03 -1.59
C VAL A 216 16.69 9.97 -0.43
N TYR A 217 16.23 9.53 0.73
CA TYR A 217 17.07 9.37 1.92
C TYR A 217 17.53 7.92 2.05
N VAL A 218 18.79 7.76 2.43
CA VAL A 218 19.42 6.48 2.81
C VAL A 218 20.13 6.63 4.14
N GLU A 219 20.52 5.54 4.80
CA GLU A 219 21.09 5.60 6.15
C GLU A 219 22.62 5.79 6.18
N ARG A 220 23.34 5.48 5.07
CA ARG A 220 24.81 5.48 5.02
C ARG A 220 25.33 6.02 3.69
N ASP A 221 26.56 6.57 3.70
CA ASP A 221 27.22 7.06 2.47
C ASP A 221 27.48 5.96 1.45
N SER A 222 27.81 4.73 1.90
CA SER A 222 27.94 3.57 1.02
C SER A 222 26.65 3.28 0.25
N GLN A 223 25.51 3.36 0.91
CA GLN A 223 24.19 3.20 0.28
C GLN A 223 23.90 4.34 -0.71
N LYS A 224 24.28 5.59 -0.37
CA LYS A 224 24.15 6.73 -1.28
C LYS A 224 24.91 6.47 -2.58
N GLY A 225 26.15 5.98 -2.50
CA GLY A 225 26.94 5.63 -3.67
C GLY A 225 26.27 4.60 -4.58
N ILE A 226 25.64 3.56 -4.00
CA ILE A 226 24.92 2.51 -4.75
C ILE A 226 23.66 3.07 -5.41
N VAL A 227 22.88 3.89 -4.70
CA VAL A 227 21.65 4.51 -5.23
C VAL A 227 21.95 5.47 -6.37
N ILE A 228 23.05 6.23 -6.29
CA ILE A 228 23.51 7.09 -7.40
C ILE A 228 24.00 6.22 -8.56
N GLY A 229 24.82 5.22 -8.25
CA GLY A 229 25.45 4.34 -9.22
C GLY A 229 26.57 5.01 -10.00
N GLN A 230 27.35 4.22 -10.74
CA GLN A 230 28.46 4.71 -11.55
C GLN A 230 27.96 5.72 -12.60
N GLY A 231 28.47 6.96 -12.54
CA GLY A 231 28.05 8.02 -13.46
C GLY A 231 26.57 8.38 -13.38
N GLY A 232 25.91 8.10 -12.26
CA GLY A 232 24.50 8.41 -12.05
C GLY A 232 23.51 7.43 -12.74
N ARG A 233 23.96 6.27 -13.18
CA ARG A 233 23.13 5.31 -13.94
C ARG A 233 21.94 4.80 -13.12
N THR A 234 22.14 4.42 -11.86
CA THR A 234 21.09 3.85 -11.02
C THR A 234 20.01 4.88 -10.72
N ILE A 235 20.39 6.09 -10.28
CA ILE A 235 19.42 7.14 -9.96
C ILE A 235 18.65 7.60 -11.21
N LYS A 236 19.29 7.60 -12.39
CA LYS A 236 18.63 7.89 -13.66
C LYS A 236 17.59 6.83 -14.02
N ALA A 237 17.93 5.54 -13.87
CA ALA A 237 16.99 4.43 -14.10
C ALA A 237 15.80 4.50 -13.14
N LEU A 238 16.07 4.75 -11.85
CA LEU A 238 15.05 4.93 -10.82
C LEU A 238 14.12 6.10 -11.16
N GLY A 239 14.69 7.25 -11.51
CA GLY A 239 13.92 8.42 -11.92
C GLY A 239 13.07 8.18 -13.17
N THR A 240 13.58 7.41 -14.15
CA THR A 240 12.83 7.06 -15.36
C THR A 240 11.64 6.16 -15.03
N ALA A 241 11.85 5.09 -14.24
CA ALA A 241 10.79 4.18 -13.83
C ALA A 241 9.69 4.89 -13.01
N ALA A 242 10.10 5.68 -12.00
CA ALA A 242 9.17 6.44 -11.19
C ALA A 242 8.38 7.47 -12.01
N ARG A 243 9.06 8.24 -12.87
CA ARG A 243 8.42 9.24 -13.74
C ARG A 243 7.35 8.64 -14.63
N THR A 244 7.60 7.48 -15.21
CA THR A 244 6.60 6.80 -16.06
C THR A 244 5.34 6.48 -15.28
N LYS A 245 5.46 5.92 -14.08
CA LYS A 245 4.33 5.59 -13.21
C LYS A 245 3.55 6.84 -12.78
N ILE A 246 4.26 7.89 -12.37
CA ILE A 246 3.64 9.16 -11.99
C ILE A 246 2.89 9.76 -13.19
N ALA A 247 3.51 9.81 -14.37
CA ALA A 247 2.89 10.38 -15.56
C ALA A 247 1.63 9.59 -15.98
N THR A 248 1.62 8.27 -15.81
CA THR A 248 0.45 7.43 -16.04
C THR A 248 -0.68 7.79 -15.08
N LEU A 249 -0.40 7.88 -13.77
CA LEU A 249 -1.42 8.19 -12.76
C LEU A 249 -2.07 9.56 -12.97
N ILE A 250 -1.26 10.60 -13.29
CA ILE A 250 -1.78 11.97 -13.44
C ILE A 250 -2.21 12.31 -14.86
N ALA A 251 -2.02 11.38 -15.81
CA ALA A 251 -2.30 11.56 -17.24
C ALA A 251 -1.66 12.82 -17.86
N GLN A 252 -0.46 13.21 -17.37
CA GLN A 252 0.26 14.41 -17.82
C GLN A 252 1.77 14.15 -17.91
N PRO A 253 2.52 14.89 -18.75
CA PRO A 253 3.97 14.85 -18.76
C PRO A 253 4.56 15.29 -17.41
N VAL A 254 5.59 14.57 -16.95
CA VAL A 254 6.27 14.83 -15.69
C VAL A 254 7.75 15.07 -15.91
N TYR A 255 8.30 16.10 -15.25
CA TYR A 255 9.72 16.28 -15.04
C TYR A 255 10.05 15.94 -13.59
N LEU A 256 10.82 14.86 -13.38
CA LEU A 256 11.18 14.37 -12.05
C LEU A 256 12.68 14.58 -11.79
N GLU A 257 13.00 15.37 -10.78
CA GLU A 257 14.35 15.61 -10.28
C GLU A 257 14.55 14.87 -8.95
N LEU A 258 15.58 14.00 -8.88
CA LEU A 258 15.88 13.20 -7.70
C LEU A 258 17.22 13.61 -7.09
N HIS A 259 17.22 13.88 -5.80
CA HIS A 259 18.41 14.07 -4.97
C HIS A 259 18.59 12.92 -4.00
N VAL A 260 19.83 12.54 -3.68
CA VAL A 260 20.12 11.51 -2.68
C VAL A 260 20.85 12.12 -1.50
N LYS A 261 20.29 11.98 -0.31
CA LYS A 261 20.86 12.47 0.96
C LYS A 261 20.99 11.35 1.98
N VAL A 262 21.96 11.47 2.87
CA VAL A 262 22.11 10.56 3.99
C VAL A 262 21.36 11.11 5.19
N LEU A 263 20.49 10.27 5.78
CA LEU A 263 19.79 10.53 7.02
C LEU A 263 20.05 9.35 7.97
N PRO A 264 21.09 9.44 8.82
CA PRO A 264 21.55 8.29 9.58
C PRO A 264 20.50 7.72 10.51
N LYS A 265 20.35 6.38 10.50
CA LYS A 265 19.46 5.61 11.39
C LYS A 265 18.00 6.10 11.41
N TRP A 266 17.51 6.71 10.33
CA TRP A 266 16.19 7.34 10.30
C TRP A 266 15.05 6.39 10.68
N ARG A 267 15.18 5.08 10.38
CA ARG A 267 14.18 4.05 10.72
C ARG A 267 14.06 3.79 12.22
N ARG A 268 15.05 4.21 13.02
CA ARG A 268 15.14 4.02 14.48
C ARG A 268 15.04 5.34 15.24
N HIS A 269 14.77 6.47 14.56
CA HIS A 269 14.80 7.80 15.14
C HIS A 269 13.44 8.48 14.99
N ALA A 270 12.68 8.59 16.10
CA ALA A 270 11.30 9.11 16.10
C ALA A 270 11.14 10.48 15.42
N PRO A 271 12.01 11.49 15.66
CA PRO A 271 11.91 12.76 14.95
C PRO A 271 12.04 12.65 13.44
N SER A 272 12.92 11.76 12.96
CA SER A 272 13.08 11.52 11.51
C SER A 272 11.85 10.82 10.91
N LEU A 273 11.28 9.85 11.64
CA LEU A 273 10.04 9.19 11.23
C LEU A 273 8.88 10.19 11.14
N LYS A 274 8.72 11.05 12.14
CA LYS A 274 7.70 12.10 12.15
C LYS A 274 7.87 13.05 10.96
N ARG A 275 9.10 13.53 10.72
CA ARG A 275 9.43 14.40 9.57
C ARG A 275 9.05 13.75 8.24
N LEU A 276 9.34 12.46 8.07
CA LEU A 276 9.07 11.69 6.85
C LEU A 276 7.61 11.21 6.75
N GLY A 277 6.72 11.63 7.66
CA GLY A 277 5.30 11.30 7.63
C GLY A 277 4.94 9.91 8.16
N TYR A 278 5.89 9.18 8.76
CA TYR A 278 5.66 7.83 9.32
C TYR A 278 5.18 7.84 10.78
N ALA A 279 4.95 8.99 11.39
CA ALA A 279 4.40 9.06 12.74
C ALA A 279 2.89 8.85 12.73
N VAL A 280 2.40 8.01 13.65
CA VAL A 280 0.99 7.74 13.94
C VAL A 280 0.57 8.45 15.21
#